data_d342bf3de6c0585ff04d387feac38c14
#
_entry.id   d342bf3de6c0585ff04d387feac38c14
#
_cell.length_a   1.000
_cell.length_b   1.000
_cell.length_c   1.000
_cell.angle_alpha   90.00
_cell.angle_beta   90.00
_cell.angle_gamma   90.00
#
_symmetry.space_group_name_H-M   'P 1'
#
loop_
_entity.id
_entity.type
_entity.pdbx_description
1 polymer ?
#
loop_
_entity_poly.entity_id
_entity_poly.type
_entity_poly.pdbx_seq_one_letter_code
_entity_poly.pdbx_strand_id
1 'polypeptide(L)'
;SEAFDGETGALATLPSRRAREVATLFALAATEGRPAGEALVTTAEHVAELDRVEREARRELTRVTDTLSNTAAAFGPIVGGTTVALSAHVTRTSTTAQFGAAPLPTAELGLAVGAYVLWLAAALTVLSTGVTYGIDRTLVGHRVGVALCLATACYLAAFVGAGLFL
;
A
#
# COMPACT_ATOMS: atom_id res chain seq x y z
N SER A 1 -15.53 -42.81 -4.47
CA SER A 1 -14.86 -41.99 -3.44
C SER A 1 -13.35 -41.78 -3.73
N GLU A 2 -12.65 -42.78 -4.26
CA GLU A 2 -11.21 -42.68 -4.55
C GLU A 2 -10.84 -41.64 -5.62
N ALA A 3 -11.76 -41.30 -6.55
CA ALA A 3 -11.52 -40.26 -7.58
C ALA A 3 -11.39 -38.83 -7.01
N PHE A 4 -11.93 -38.59 -5.82
CA PHE A 4 -11.89 -37.28 -5.16
C PHE A 4 -10.88 -37.20 -4.03
N ASP A 5 -10.61 -38.27 -3.31
CA ASP A 5 -9.88 -38.27 -2.04
C ASP A 5 -8.53 -39.05 -2.08
N GLY A 6 -8.13 -39.60 -3.24
CA GLY A 6 -6.85 -40.27 -3.42
C GLY A 6 -5.69 -39.28 -3.65
N GLU A 7 -4.45 -39.64 -3.27
CA GLU A 7 -3.22 -38.87 -3.56
C GLU A 7 -3.04 -38.56 -5.05
N THR A 8 -3.76 -39.24 -5.91
CA THR A 8 -3.83 -39.04 -7.38
C THR A 8 -5.15 -38.45 -7.84
N GLY A 9 -6.05 -38.05 -6.95
CA GLY A 9 -7.34 -37.44 -7.28
C GLY A 9 -7.19 -36.10 -7.96
N ALA A 10 -8.14 -35.74 -8.85
CA ALA A 10 -8.14 -34.47 -9.60
C ALA A 10 -8.07 -33.22 -8.69
N LEU A 11 -8.41 -33.35 -7.41
CA LEU A 11 -8.40 -32.27 -6.43
C LEU A 11 -7.08 -32.18 -5.62
N ALA A 12 -6.21 -33.20 -5.68
CA ALA A 12 -4.90 -33.16 -5.03
C ALA A 12 -3.97 -32.09 -5.62
N THR A 13 -4.18 -31.70 -6.88
CA THR A 13 -3.40 -30.68 -7.58
C THR A 13 -3.86 -29.25 -7.31
N LEU A 14 -4.98 -29.05 -6.61
CA LEU A 14 -5.47 -27.71 -6.28
C LEU A 14 -4.63 -27.08 -5.15
N PRO A 15 -4.02 -25.90 -5.37
CA PRO A 15 -3.16 -25.23 -4.39
C PRO A 15 -3.94 -24.65 -3.20
N SER A 16 -5.27 -24.63 -3.26
CA SER A 16 -6.12 -24.04 -2.22
C SER A 16 -6.51 -25.08 -1.17
N ARG A 17 -6.07 -24.86 0.07
CA ARG A 17 -6.46 -25.67 1.24
C ARG A 17 -7.98 -25.70 1.43
N ARG A 18 -8.64 -24.53 1.25
CA ARG A 18 -10.11 -24.39 1.35
C ARG A 18 -10.84 -25.25 0.31
N ALA A 19 -10.34 -25.30 -0.92
CA ALA A 19 -10.95 -26.13 -1.97
C ALA A 19 -10.88 -27.62 -1.63
N ARG A 20 -9.79 -28.09 -1.02
CA ARG A 20 -9.65 -29.48 -0.55
C ARG A 20 -10.60 -29.80 0.59
N GLU A 21 -10.75 -28.92 1.56
CA GLU A 21 -11.69 -29.10 2.68
C GLU A 21 -13.15 -29.19 2.17
N VAL A 22 -13.55 -28.35 1.22
CA VAL A 22 -14.86 -28.41 0.59
C VAL A 22 -15.05 -29.71 -0.18
N ALA A 23 -14.05 -30.17 -0.91
CA ALA A 23 -14.10 -31.42 -1.65
C ALA A 23 -14.25 -32.64 -0.73
N THR A 24 -13.57 -32.66 0.41
CA THR A 24 -13.70 -33.72 1.42
C THR A 24 -15.12 -33.75 2.01
N LEU A 25 -15.72 -32.58 2.25
CA LEU A 25 -17.11 -32.43 2.71
C LEU A 25 -18.10 -32.98 1.66
N PHE A 26 -17.88 -32.73 0.36
CA PHE A 26 -18.70 -33.28 -0.71
C PHE A 26 -18.58 -34.82 -0.78
N ALA A 27 -17.37 -35.38 -0.64
CA ALA A 27 -17.15 -36.81 -0.65
C ALA A 27 -17.85 -37.48 0.54
N LEU A 28 -17.78 -36.87 1.73
CA LEU A 28 -18.46 -37.34 2.93
C LEU A 28 -19.99 -37.30 2.78
N ALA A 29 -20.53 -36.19 2.24
CA ALA A 29 -21.95 -36.03 1.98
C ALA A 29 -22.50 -37.04 0.98
N ALA A 30 -21.70 -37.42 -0.02
CA ALA A 30 -22.08 -38.45 -1.00
C ALA A 30 -22.18 -39.84 -0.39
N THR A 31 -21.47 -40.11 0.73
CA THR A 31 -21.51 -41.39 1.44
C THR A 31 -22.59 -41.46 2.54
N GLU A 32 -22.88 -40.34 3.21
CA GLU A 32 -23.81 -40.29 4.36
C GLU A 32 -25.25 -39.92 3.99
N GLY A 33 -25.50 -39.39 2.80
CA GLY A 33 -26.86 -39.13 2.33
C GLY A 33 -27.49 -37.83 2.85
N ARG A 34 -28.84 -37.79 3.00
CA ARG A 34 -29.64 -36.59 3.27
C ARG A 34 -29.21 -35.68 4.44
N PRO A 35 -28.78 -36.18 5.61
CA PRO A 35 -28.36 -35.28 6.72
C PRO A 35 -27.13 -34.46 6.39
N ALA A 36 -26.22 -35.01 5.58
CA ALA A 36 -25.00 -34.32 5.17
C ALA A 36 -25.26 -33.20 4.16
N GLY A 37 -26.35 -33.28 3.39
CA GLY A 37 -26.74 -32.20 2.46
C GLY A 37 -27.13 -30.92 3.18
N GLU A 38 -27.84 -30.99 4.28
CA GLU A 38 -28.25 -29.85 5.10
C GLU A 38 -27.03 -29.16 5.75
N ALA A 39 -26.12 -29.96 6.28
CA ALA A 39 -24.85 -29.47 6.84
C ALA A 39 -23.97 -28.80 5.78
N LEU A 40 -23.96 -29.30 4.53
CA LEU A 40 -23.25 -28.68 3.42
C LEU A 40 -23.82 -27.32 3.03
N VAL A 41 -25.15 -27.19 3.00
CA VAL A 41 -25.79 -25.89 2.70
C VAL A 41 -25.42 -24.87 3.76
N THR A 42 -25.53 -25.21 5.04
CA THR A 42 -25.17 -24.34 6.16
C THR A 42 -23.67 -23.94 6.11
N THR A 43 -22.80 -24.89 5.79
CA THR A 43 -21.35 -24.63 5.64
C THR A 43 -21.09 -23.72 4.45
N ALA A 44 -21.77 -23.92 3.32
CA ALA A 44 -21.64 -23.08 2.14
C ALA A 44 -22.11 -21.63 2.41
N GLU A 45 -23.20 -21.43 3.11
CA GLU A 45 -23.69 -20.13 3.55
C GLU A 45 -22.67 -19.44 4.47
N HIS A 46 -22.09 -20.19 5.40
CA HIS A 46 -21.07 -19.65 6.31
C HIS A 46 -19.79 -19.22 5.57
N VAL A 47 -19.32 -20.02 4.63
CA VAL A 47 -18.17 -19.67 3.77
C VAL A 47 -18.48 -18.45 2.90
N ALA A 48 -19.69 -18.36 2.35
CA ALA A 48 -20.11 -17.21 1.56
C ALA A 48 -20.15 -15.92 2.40
N GLU A 49 -20.61 -15.98 3.64
CA GLU A 49 -20.62 -14.85 4.55
C GLU A 49 -19.19 -14.43 4.96
N LEU A 50 -18.31 -15.39 5.27
CA LEU A 50 -16.90 -15.10 5.54
C LEU A 50 -16.22 -14.40 4.34
N ASP A 51 -16.47 -14.88 3.13
CA ASP A 51 -15.96 -14.28 1.89
C ASP A 51 -16.49 -12.86 1.67
N ARG A 52 -17.75 -12.61 2.07
CA ARG A 52 -18.35 -11.28 2.02
C ARG A 52 -17.67 -10.32 2.99
N VAL A 53 -17.51 -10.73 4.25
CA VAL A 53 -16.86 -9.94 5.29
C VAL A 53 -15.40 -9.66 4.94
N GLU A 54 -14.67 -10.66 4.42
CA GLU A 54 -13.30 -10.48 3.95
C GLU A 54 -13.20 -9.45 2.82
N ARG A 55 -14.11 -9.49 1.85
CA ARG A 55 -14.17 -8.50 0.76
C ARG A 55 -14.50 -7.09 1.25
N GLU A 56 -15.40 -6.98 2.21
CA GLU A 56 -15.78 -5.69 2.80
C GLU A 56 -14.62 -5.09 3.61
N ALA A 57 -13.96 -5.89 4.43
CA ALA A 57 -12.76 -5.49 5.17
C ALA A 57 -11.62 -5.07 4.22
N ARG A 58 -11.37 -5.81 3.14
CA ARG A 58 -10.38 -5.43 2.14
C ARG A 58 -10.71 -4.10 1.45
N ARG A 59 -11.98 -3.85 1.11
CA ARG A 59 -12.41 -2.58 0.49
C ARG A 59 -12.18 -1.40 1.43
N GLU A 60 -12.50 -1.55 2.71
CA GLU A 60 -12.31 -0.50 3.70
C GLU A 60 -10.82 -0.21 3.93
N LEU A 61 -10.00 -1.25 4.08
CA LEU A 61 -8.54 -1.12 4.17
C LEU A 61 -7.94 -0.43 2.93
N THR A 62 -8.39 -0.81 1.74
CA THR A 62 -7.94 -0.20 0.49
C THR A 62 -8.26 1.29 0.47
N ARG A 63 -9.49 1.67 0.85
CA ARG A 63 -9.92 3.07 0.88
C ARG A 63 -9.07 3.92 1.83
N VAL A 64 -8.82 3.43 3.04
CA VAL A 64 -7.99 4.13 4.02
C VAL A 64 -6.54 4.23 3.53
N THR A 65 -6.00 3.13 3.01
CA THR A 65 -4.61 3.05 2.54
C THR A 65 -4.37 3.94 1.32
N ASP A 66 -5.32 3.98 0.37
CA ASP A 66 -5.22 4.84 -0.81
C ASP A 66 -5.29 6.33 -0.42
N THR A 67 -6.15 6.69 0.52
CA THR A 67 -6.23 8.07 1.03
C THR A 67 -4.91 8.48 1.70
N LEU A 68 -4.36 7.64 2.57
CA LEU A 68 -3.08 7.90 3.23
C LEU A 68 -1.91 7.98 2.23
N SER A 69 -1.87 7.07 1.28
CA SER A 69 -0.83 7.04 0.24
C SER A 69 -0.87 8.30 -0.64
N ASN A 70 -2.05 8.71 -1.10
CA ASN A 70 -2.23 9.91 -1.91
C ASN A 70 -1.87 11.18 -1.13
N THR A 71 -2.26 11.25 0.14
CA THR A 71 -1.91 12.37 1.01
C THR A 71 -0.40 12.45 1.24
N ALA A 72 0.24 11.33 1.52
CA ALA A 72 1.69 11.27 1.72
C ALA A 72 2.48 11.61 0.44
N ALA A 73 2.02 11.12 -0.72
CA ALA A 73 2.68 11.37 -1.99
C ALA A 73 2.60 12.83 -2.46
N ALA A 74 1.56 13.57 -2.07
CA ALA A 74 1.40 14.97 -2.44
C ALA A 74 1.81 15.93 -1.31
N PHE A 75 1.32 15.71 -0.10
CA PHE A 75 1.48 16.64 1.02
C PHE A 75 2.92 16.67 1.56
N GLY A 76 3.57 15.52 1.66
CA GLY A 76 4.97 15.43 2.10
C GLY A 76 5.92 16.25 1.23
N PRO A 77 5.93 16.05 -0.09
CA PRO A 77 6.74 16.83 -1.02
C PRO A 77 6.45 18.33 -1.01
N ILE A 78 5.18 18.73 -0.94
CA ILE A 78 4.79 20.14 -0.90
C ILE A 78 5.32 20.81 0.36
N VAL A 79 5.09 20.23 1.53
CA VAL A 79 5.56 20.78 2.81
C VAL A 79 7.10 20.78 2.85
N GLY A 80 7.74 19.70 2.41
CA GLY A 80 9.20 19.63 2.34
C GLY A 80 9.80 20.71 1.43
N GLY A 81 9.25 20.89 0.23
CA GLY A 81 9.71 21.90 -0.74
C GLY A 81 9.53 23.33 -0.24
N THR A 82 8.37 23.66 0.33
CA THR A 82 8.11 24.97 0.89
C THR A 82 8.98 25.28 2.11
N THR A 83 9.22 24.30 2.97
CA THR A 83 10.10 24.45 4.15
C THR A 83 11.55 24.77 3.72
N VAL A 84 12.06 24.06 2.72
CA VAL A 84 13.41 24.31 2.19
C VAL A 84 13.49 25.70 1.53
N ALA A 85 12.49 26.10 0.74
CA ALA A 85 12.46 27.42 0.13
C ALA A 85 12.40 28.53 1.19
N LEU A 86 11.57 28.36 2.22
CA LEU A 86 11.47 29.31 3.33
C LEU A 86 12.80 29.42 4.10
N SER A 87 13.45 28.28 4.39
CA SER A 87 14.75 28.28 5.06
C SER A 87 15.82 29.02 4.26
N ALA A 88 15.81 28.85 2.94
CA ALA A 88 16.71 29.59 2.04
C ALA A 88 16.44 31.09 2.05
N HIS A 89 15.16 31.50 2.10
CA HIS A 89 14.78 32.92 2.19
C HIS A 89 15.19 33.52 3.53
N VAL A 90 14.92 32.86 4.64
CA VAL A 90 15.33 33.32 5.98
C VAL A 90 16.84 33.43 6.07
N THR A 91 17.60 32.51 5.51
CA THR A 91 19.07 32.60 5.50
C THR A 91 19.60 33.81 4.70
N ARG A 92 18.91 34.21 3.63
CA ARG A 92 19.27 35.38 2.81
C ARG A 92 18.91 36.68 3.49
N THR A 93 17.77 36.75 4.19
CA THR A 93 17.24 37.99 4.78
C THR A 93 17.73 38.21 6.21
N SER A 94 18.04 37.16 6.94
CA SER A 94 18.59 37.28 8.28
C SER A 94 20.04 37.73 8.19
N THR A 95 20.31 38.94 8.72
CA THR A 95 21.67 39.35 9.05
C THR A 95 22.14 38.46 10.22
N THR A 96 22.61 37.29 9.90
CA THR A 96 22.98 36.19 10.84
C THR A 96 24.14 36.59 11.78
N ALA A 97 24.68 37.77 11.63
CA ALA A 97 25.69 38.35 12.51
C ALA A 97 25.24 38.53 13.98
N GLN A 98 23.90 38.55 14.24
CA GLN A 98 23.40 38.84 15.59
C GLN A 98 23.31 37.61 16.50
N PHE A 99 23.30 36.38 15.98
CA PHE A 99 23.12 35.17 16.80
C PHE A 99 24.29 34.19 16.75
N GLY A 100 25.40 34.50 16.07
CA GLY A 100 26.59 33.61 16.05
C GLY A 100 26.37 32.20 15.47
N ALA A 101 25.22 31.94 14.86
CA ALA A 101 24.92 30.67 14.24
C ALA A 101 25.52 30.63 12.83
N ALA A 102 26.30 29.58 12.55
CA ALA A 102 26.81 29.33 11.21
C ALA A 102 25.63 29.19 10.22
N PRO A 103 25.73 29.80 9.01
CA PRO A 103 24.69 29.69 8.00
C PRO A 103 24.49 28.20 7.65
N LEU A 104 23.27 27.70 7.80
CA LEU A 104 22.93 26.33 7.39
C LEU A 104 23.13 26.20 5.89
N PRO A 105 23.86 25.17 5.43
CA PRO A 105 24.02 24.92 3.99
C PRO A 105 22.69 24.51 3.37
N THR A 106 21.97 25.48 2.83
CA THR A 106 20.60 25.33 2.29
C THR A 106 20.51 24.28 1.18
N ALA A 107 21.60 24.12 0.41
CA ALA A 107 21.67 23.12 -0.64
C ALA A 107 21.72 21.70 -0.08
N GLU A 108 22.50 21.46 0.97
CA GLU A 108 22.58 20.16 1.65
C GLU A 108 21.28 19.82 2.37
N LEU A 109 20.66 20.83 3.01
CA LEU A 109 19.35 20.68 3.63
C LEU A 109 18.29 20.30 2.60
N GLY A 110 18.26 20.97 1.46
CA GLY A 110 17.32 20.68 0.36
C GLY A 110 17.49 19.27 -0.18
N LEU A 111 18.73 18.81 -0.35
CA LEU A 111 19.03 17.46 -0.80
C LEU A 111 18.62 16.42 0.24
N ALA A 112 18.91 16.63 1.50
CA ALA A 112 18.55 15.71 2.59
C ALA A 112 17.04 15.59 2.74
N VAL A 113 16.30 16.70 2.75
CA VAL A 113 14.84 16.71 2.83
C VAL A 113 14.22 16.08 1.59
N GLY A 114 14.73 16.39 0.39
CA GLY A 114 14.26 15.81 -0.86
C GLY A 114 14.45 14.30 -0.88
N ALA A 115 15.64 13.81 -0.52
CA ALA A 115 15.93 12.37 -0.44
C ALA A 115 15.02 11.66 0.58
N TYR A 116 14.82 12.25 1.75
CA TYR A 116 13.91 11.72 2.78
C TYR A 116 12.47 11.61 2.29
N VAL A 117 11.95 12.65 1.64
CA VAL A 117 10.57 12.68 1.11
C VAL A 117 10.39 11.63 0.02
N LEU A 118 11.35 11.48 -0.89
CA LEU A 118 11.31 10.45 -1.94
C LEU A 118 11.37 9.04 -1.36
N TRP A 119 12.23 8.82 -0.37
CA TRP A 119 12.30 7.53 0.32
C TRP A 119 11.00 7.20 1.03
N LEU A 120 10.40 8.17 1.73
CA LEU A 120 9.12 8.01 2.42
C LEU A 120 7.99 7.70 1.42
N ALA A 121 7.92 8.41 0.30
CA ALA A 121 6.94 8.16 -0.75
C ALA A 121 7.06 6.73 -1.33
N ALA A 122 8.29 6.28 -1.58
CA ALA A 122 8.56 4.91 -2.05
C ALA A 122 8.13 3.86 -1.01
N ALA A 123 8.55 4.02 0.25
CA ALA A 123 8.24 3.08 1.33
C ALA A 123 6.73 2.95 1.56
N LEU A 124 6.00 4.07 1.62
CA LEU A 124 4.54 4.08 1.79
C LEU A 124 3.82 3.47 0.59
N THR A 125 4.28 3.73 -0.63
CA THR A 125 3.69 3.14 -1.84
C THR A 125 3.91 1.62 -1.89
N VAL A 126 5.09 1.12 -1.52
CA VAL A 126 5.37 -0.32 -1.42
C VAL A 126 4.47 -0.95 -0.36
N LEU A 127 4.37 -0.34 0.81
CA LEU A 127 3.55 -0.85 1.91
C LEU A 127 2.06 -0.89 1.52
N SER A 128 1.53 0.21 0.97
CA SER A 128 0.13 0.30 0.57
C SER A 128 -0.22 -0.71 -0.54
N THR A 129 0.65 -0.85 -1.53
CA THR A 129 0.44 -1.79 -2.64
C THR A 129 0.55 -3.23 -2.16
N GLY A 130 1.50 -3.52 -1.27
CA GLY A 130 1.69 -4.85 -0.70
C GLY A 130 0.50 -5.33 0.14
N VAL A 131 -0.09 -4.44 0.94
CA VAL A 131 -1.29 -4.75 1.76
C VAL A 131 -2.52 -4.97 0.88
N THR A 132 -2.68 -4.20 -0.19
CA THR A 132 -3.90 -4.20 -1.00
C THR A 132 -3.91 -5.30 -2.07
N TYR A 133 -2.80 -5.48 -2.79
CA TYR A 133 -2.73 -6.34 -3.98
C TYR A 133 -1.80 -7.54 -3.81
N GLY A 134 -1.11 -7.66 -2.66
CA GLY A 134 -0.06 -8.65 -2.49
C GLY A 134 1.26 -8.24 -3.18
N ILE A 135 2.26 -9.13 -3.14
CA ILE A 135 3.62 -8.83 -3.64
C ILE A 135 3.72 -9.20 -5.13
N ASP A 136 3.01 -8.48 -5.99
CA ASP A 136 3.26 -8.51 -7.43
C ASP A 136 4.33 -7.47 -7.79
N ARG A 137 5.55 -7.94 -8.09
CA ARG A 137 6.72 -7.09 -8.35
C ARG A 137 6.51 -6.10 -9.49
N THR A 138 5.78 -6.49 -10.51
CA THR A 138 5.54 -5.68 -11.70
C THR A 138 4.64 -4.50 -11.38
N LEU A 139 3.55 -4.76 -10.66
CA LEU A 139 2.56 -3.77 -10.28
C LEU A 139 3.09 -2.80 -9.23
N VAL A 140 3.85 -3.32 -8.25
CA VAL A 140 4.54 -2.52 -7.23
C VAL A 140 5.55 -1.58 -7.89
N GLY A 141 6.39 -2.09 -8.81
CA GLY A 141 7.39 -1.28 -9.51
C GLY A 141 6.79 -0.12 -10.29
N HIS A 142 5.70 -0.37 -11.04
CA HIS A 142 5.01 0.68 -11.79
C HIS A 142 4.42 1.75 -10.87
N ARG A 143 3.73 1.37 -9.80
CA ARG A 143 3.14 2.31 -8.84
C ARG A 143 4.18 3.13 -8.09
N VAL A 144 5.28 2.52 -7.66
CA VAL A 144 6.40 3.22 -7.04
C VAL A 144 7.01 4.23 -8.00
N GLY A 145 7.21 3.86 -9.27
CA GLY A 145 7.71 4.77 -10.30
C GLY A 145 6.82 6.01 -10.47
N VAL A 146 5.51 5.82 -10.60
CA VAL A 146 4.54 6.93 -10.72
C VAL A 146 4.54 7.80 -9.45
N ALA A 147 4.55 7.21 -8.26
CA ALA A 147 4.58 7.95 -6.99
C ALA A 147 5.86 8.79 -6.85
N LEU A 148 7.02 8.25 -7.24
CA LEU A 148 8.28 8.98 -7.22
C LEU A 148 8.30 10.15 -8.21
N CYS A 149 7.78 9.95 -9.43
CA CYS A 149 7.64 11.04 -10.41
C CYS A 149 6.73 12.15 -9.89
N LEU A 150 5.58 11.79 -9.31
CA LEU A 150 4.64 12.74 -8.73
C LEU A 150 5.27 13.49 -7.55
N ALA A 151 5.90 12.79 -6.63
CA ALA A 151 6.57 13.38 -5.47
C ALA A 151 7.68 14.35 -5.87
N THR A 152 8.49 13.99 -6.87
CA THR A 152 9.56 14.85 -7.40
C THR A 152 8.97 16.09 -8.06
N ALA A 153 7.93 15.94 -8.87
CA ALA A 153 7.25 17.07 -9.52
C ALA A 153 6.63 18.04 -8.50
N CYS A 154 5.93 17.51 -7.48
CA CYS A 154 5.35 18.30 -6.41
C CYS A 154 6.42 19.03 -5.57
N TYR A 155 7.54 18.34 -5.25
CA TYR A 155 8.64 18.93 -4.51
C TYR A 155 9.28 20.09 -5.26
N LEU A 156 9.59 19.90 -6.56
CA LEU A 156 10.17 20.95 -7.40
C LEU A 156 9.19 22.11 -7.61
N ALA A 157 7.92 21.82 -7.85
CA ALA A 157 6.90 22.86 -8.01
C ALA A 157 6.75 23.69 -6.73
N ALA A 158 6.76 23.06 -5.55
CA ALA A 158 6.68 23.74 -4.27
C ALA A 158 7.95 24.57 -3.99
N PHE A 159 9.12 24.02 -4.28
CA PHE A 159 10.40 24.72 -4.10
C PHE A 159 10.52 25.96 -5.00
N VAL A 160 10.21 25.80 -6.30
CA VAL A 160 10.26 26.92 -7.27
C VAL A 160 9.14 27.91 -7.00
N GLY A 161 7.92 27.44 -6.76
CA GLY A 161 6.77 28.28 -6.47
C GLY A 161 7.00 29.14 -5.22
N ALA A 162 7.42 28.53 -4.12
CA ALA A 162 7.73 29.29 -2.90
C ALA A 162 8.88 30.31 -3.13
N GLY A 163 9.91 29.94 -3.93
CA GLY A 163 11.00 30.85 -4.26
C GLY A 163 10.60 32.04 -5.16
N LEU A 164 9.49 31.92 -5.91
CA LEU A 164 8.95 33.02 -6.74
C LEU A 164 8.10 34.03 -5.93
N PHE A 165 7.48 33.56 -4.84
CA PHE A 165 6.63 34.40 -3.99
C PHE A 165 7.36 35.03 -2.81
N LEU A 166 8.54 34.56 -2.46
CA LEU A 166 9.41 35.03 -1.38
C LEU A 166 10.56 35.87 -1.93
#